data_ee7cf2a74345fd2cbe2253cb85420d08
#
_entry.id   ee7cf2a74345fd2cbe2253cb85420d08
#
_cell.length_a   1.000
_cell.length_b   1.000
_cell.length_c   1.000
_cell.angle_alpha   90.00
_cell.angle_beta   90.00
_cell.angle_gamma   90.00
#
_symmetry.space_group_name_H-M   'P 1'
#
loop_
_entity.id
_entity.type
_entity.pdbx_description
1 polymer ?
#
loop_
_entity_poly.entity_id
_entity_poly.type
_entity_poly.pdbx_seq_one_letter_code
_entity_poly.pdbx_strand_id
1 'polypeptide(L)'
;RFLNTFYDTDVSDAHSGMRVFHRSVLDDLDLSTTGMEFASEMIMAAGAADLAIEEEPITYHEREGEATLDSFQDGWRHVRFMLENAPGYLFTAPGLAMLGFGLLVYALALADVSVGPAGVGPHSLVAASLSLILGFQTLTLGVFAKTAGDPVRRPDDPLTGLFTENL
;
A
#
# COMPACT_ATOMS: atom_id res chain seq x y z
N ARG A 1 -9.32 0.58 7.32
CA ARG A 1 -8.00 0.60 8.00
C ARG A 1 -6.86 0.95 7.04
N PHE A 2 -6.80 0.36 5.83
CA PHE A 2 -5.75 0.69 4.87
C PHE A 2 -5.73 2.20 4.55
N LEU A 3 -6.84 2.76 4.15
CA LEU A 3 -6.95 4.19 3.81
C LEU A 3 -6.59 5.09 5.00
N ASN A 4 -7.02 4.74 6.21
CA ASN A 4 -6.72 5.52 7.41
C ASN A 4 -5.21 5.52 7.73
N THR A 5 -4.52 4.41 7.45
CA THR A 5 -3.08 4.29 7.71
C THR A 5 -2.23 5.06 6.69
N PHE A 6 -2.67 5.14 5.43
CA PHE A 6 -1.86 5.65 4.31
C PHE A 6 -2.24 7.06 3.86
N TYR A 7 -3.46 7.50 4.14
CA TYR A 7 -3.99 8.78 3.69
C TYR A 7 -4.47 9.67 4.84
N ASP A 8 -4.15 9.27 6.07
CA ASP A 8 -4.54 9.98 7.31
C ASP A 8 -6.03 10.33 7.36
N THR A 9 -6.86 9.44 6.82
CA THR A 9 -8.32 9.56 6.84
C THR A 9 -8.87 8.76 8.01
N ASP A 10 -9.74 9.35 8.83
CA ASP A 10 -10.44 8.64 9.92
C ASP A 10 -11.82 8.17 9.44
N VAL A 11 -11.83 7.28 8.44
CA VAL A 11 -13.06 6.78 7.81
C VAL A 11 -13.32 5.34 8.24
N SER A 12 -14.54 5.06 8.71
CA SER A 12 -14.98 3.72 9.11
C SER A 12 -15.48 2.88 7.93
N ASP A 13 -16.22 3.49 6.98
CA ASP A 13 -16.73 2.84 5.77
C ASP A 13 -16.39 3.61 4.49
N ALA A 14 -15.29 3.21 3.87
CA ALA A 14 -14.83 3.77 2.60
C ALA A 14 -15.71 3.38 1.38
N HIS A 15 -16.63 2.43 1.54
CA HIS A 15 -17.43 1.90 0.43
C HIS A 15 -18.88 2.39 0.44
N SER A 16 -19.26 3.25 1.38
CA SER A 16 -20.57 3.87 1.39
C SER A 16 -20.83 4.62 0.08
N GLY A 17 -21.94 4.30 -0.58
CA GLY A 17 -22.34 4.93 -1.84
C GLY A 17 -22.98 6.30 -1.68
N MET A 18 -23.42 6.67 -0.46
CA MET A 18 -24.09 7.94 -0.21
C MET A 18 -23.07 8.96 0.30
N ARG A 19 -22.86 10.02 -0.47
CA ARG A 19 -21.89 11.08 -0.15
C ARG A 19 -22.44 12.43 -0.51
N VAL A 20 -22.14 13.42 0.31
CA VAL A 20 -22.50 14.82 0.09
C VAL A 20 -21.23 15.66 0.23
N PHE A 21 -21.00 16.53 -0.72
CA PHE A 21 -19.85 17.41 -0.74
C PHE A 21 -20.18 18.73 -1.43
N HIS A 22 -19.42 19.77 -1.15
CA HIS A 22 -19.56 21.04 -1.84
C HIS A 22 -19.01 20.93 -3.27
N ARG A 23 -19.67 21.57 -4.24
CA ARG A 23 -19.29 21.46 -5.66
C ARG A 23 -17.84 21.86 -5.94
N SER A 24 -17.30 22.84 -5.21
CA SER A 24 -15.92 23.28 -5.39
C SER A 24 -14.89 22.17 -5.09
N VAL A 25 -15.24 21.20 -4.26
CA VAL A 25 -14.38 20.07 -3.94
C VAL A 25 -14.07 19.20 -5.16
N LEU A 26 -15.00 19.16 -6.14
CA LEU A 26 -14.78 18.39 -7.38
C LEU A 26 -13.65 18.95 -8.24
N ASP A 27 -13.42 20.25 -8.15
CA ASP A 27 -12.36 20.91 -8.91
C ASP A 27 -10.97 20.61 -8.30
N ASP A 28 -10.94 20.27 -7.02
CA ASP A 28 -9.73 19.89 -6.26
C ASP A 28 -9.44 18.36 -6.32
N LEU A 29 -10.49 17.57 -6.57
CA LEU A 29 -10.41 16.13 -6.68
C LEU A 29 -10.28 15.70 -8.14
N ASP A 30 -9.09 15.38 -8.62
CA ASP A 30 -8.87 14.85 -9.97
C ASP A 30 -9.26 13.36 -10.04
N LEU A 31 -10.57 13.08 -10.11
CA LEU A 31 -11.15 11.74 -10.12
C LEU A 31 -11.18 11.16 -11.55
N SER A 32 -10.71 9.93 -11.70
CA SER A 32 -10.59 9.28 -13.03
C SER A 32 -11.25 7.91 -13.10
N THR A 33 -11.48 7.24 -11.99
CA THR A 33 -12.07 5.90 -11.98
C THR A 33 -13.60 5.96 -12.09
N THR A 34 -14.20 4.96 -12.73
CA THR A 34 -15.65 4.88 -12.94
C THR A 34 -16.27 3.61 -12.37
N GLY A 35 -15.48 2.78 -11.69
CA GLY A 35 -15.90 1.48 -11.15
C GLY A 35 -16.05 1.46 -9.64
N MET A 36 -15.87 0.28 -9.05
CA MET A 36 -15.88 0.08 -7.59
C MET A 36 -14.76 0.86 -6.89
N GLU A 37 -13.71 1.19 -7.62
CA GLU A 37 -12.55 1.94 -7.16
C GLU A 37 -12.87 3.40 -6.84
N PHE A 38 -13.90 3.96 -7.49
CA PHE A 38 -14.30 5.37 -7.37
C PHE A 38 -14.54 5.79 -5.91
N ALA A 39 -15.16 4.91 -5.13
CA ALA A 39 -15.44 5.18 -3.73
C ALA A 39 -14.14 5.37 -2.92
N SER A 40 -13.14 4.54 -3.17
CA SER A 40 -11.84 4.63 -2.50
C SER A 40 -11.00 5.77 -3.06
N GLU A 41 -10.99 5.97 -4.39
CA GLU A 41 -10.28 7.08 -5.02
C GLU A 41 -10.71 8.44 -4.44
N MET A 42 -12.01 8.65 -4.28
CA MET A 42 -12.54 9.89 -3.73
C MET A 42 -12.04 10.17 -2.30
N ILE A 43 -12.00 9.14 -1.44
CA ILE A 43 -11.50 9.28 -0.07
C ILE A 43 -9.99 9.52 -0.07
N MET A 44 -9.25 8.80 -0.92
CA MET A 44 -7.81 8.97 -1.07
C MET A 44 -7.46 10.39 -1.55
N ALA A 45 -8.17 10.89 -2.56
CA ALA A 45 -7.99 12.24 -3.07
C ALA A 45 -8.37 13.30 -2.03
N ALA A 46 -9.45 13.08 -1.27
CA ALA A 46 -9.86 13.98 -0.20
C ALA A 46 -8.82 14.03 0.93
N GLY A 47 -8.27 12.88 1.33
CA GLY A 47 -7.18 12.82 2.31
C GLY A 47 -5.90 13.50 1.80
N ALA A 48 -5.53 13.27 0.54
CA ALA A 48 -4.37 13.92 -0.08
C ALA A 48 -4.51 15.45 -0.20
N ALA A 49 -5.74 15.93 -0.32
CA ALA A 49 -6.07 17.36 -0.36
C ALA A 49 -6.34 17.97 1.04
N ASP A 50 -6.10 17.20 2.11
CA ASP A 50 -6.34 17.60 3.51
C ASP A 50 -7.78 18.12 3.76
N LEU A 51 -8.76 17.49 3.09
CA LEU A 51 -10.17 17.85 3.24
C LEU A 51 -10.78 17.17 4.47
N ALA A 52 -11.57 17.89 5.22
CA ALA A 52 -12.33 17.35 6.35
C ALA A 52 -13.38 16.34 5.86
N ILE A 53 -13.33 15.13 6.38
CA ILE A 53 -14.29 14.07 6.10
C ILE A 53 -15.08 13.81 7.39
N GLU A 54 -16.40 13.90 7.31
CA GLU A 54 -17.30 13.57 8.42
C GLU A 54 -18.19 12.38 8.01
N GLU A 55 -18.43 11.48 8.95
CA GLU A 55 -19.30 10.33 8.78
C GLU A 55 -20.56 10.48 9.62
N GLU A 56 -21.70 10.28 9.00
CA GLU A 56 -22.98 10.25 9.68
C GLU A 56 -23.53 8.81 9.70
N PRO A 57 -23.83 8.26 10.87
CA PRO A 57 -24.33 6.89 10.97
C PRO A 57 -25.72 6.75 10.34
N ILE A 58 -25.89 5.73 9.53
CA ILE A 58 -27.17 5.38 8.91
C ILE A 58 -27.69 4.04 9.40
N THR A 59 -29.01 3.88 9.39
CA THR A 59 -29.64 2.57 9.67
C THR A 59 -29.65 1.74 8.39
N TYR A 60 -29.00 0.57 8.44
CA TYR A 60 -28.96 -0.35 7.31
C TYR A 60 -30.21 -1.24 7.33
N HIS A 61 -30.96 -1.25 6.24
CA HIS A 61 -32.10 -2.14 6.04
C HIS A 61 -31.72 -3.32 5.15
N GLU A 62 -32.43 -4.45 5.30
CA GLU A 62 -32.23 -5.59 4.41
C GLU A 62 -32.45 -5.19 2.95
N ARG A 63 -31.58 -5.69 2.10
CA ARG A 63 -31.59 -5.38 0.67
C ARG A 63 -32.75 -6.12 -0.01
N GLU A 64 -33.60 -5.39 -0.71
CA GLU A 64 -34.57 -5.95 -1.65
C GLU A 64 -33.92 -6.12 -3.03
N GLY A 65 -33.53 -7.35 -3.38
CA GLY A 65 -32.96 -7.67 -4.68
C GLY A 65 -31.71 -8.55 -4.65
N GLU A 66 -31.32 -9.08 -5.81
CA GLU A 66 -30.16 -9.94 -5.95
C GLU A 66 -28.85 -9.12 -6.00
N ALA A 67 -27.77 -9.70 -5.46
CA ALA A 67 -26.46 -9.10 -5.53
C ALA A 67 -25.91 -9.23 -6.97
N THR A 68 -25.63 -8.11 -7.60
CA THR A 68 -25.08 -8.05 -8.98
C THR A 68 -23.56 -8.01 -9.01
N LEU A 69 -22.88 -8.01 -7.86
CA LEU A 69 -21.44 -7.91 -7.76
C LEU A 69 -20.79 -9.29 -7.86
N ASP A 70 -19.80 -9.42 -8.75
CA ASP A 70 -18.87 -10.56 -8.77
C ASP A 70 -17.78 -10.32 -7.73
N SER A 71 -17.96 -10.92 -6.55
CA SER A 71 -17.13 -10.68 -5.37
C SER A 71 -15.64 -10.93 -5.61
N PHE A 72 -15.27 -11.87 -6.48
CA PHE A 72 -13.87 -12.16 -6.76
C PHE A 72 -13.25 -11.15 -7.72
N GLN A 73 -13.95 -10.83 -8.82
CA GLN A 73 -13.46 -9.93 -9.84
C GLN A 73 -13.38 -8.48 -9.34
N ASP A 74 -14.41 -8.05 -8.61
CA ASP A 74 -14.45 -6.71 -8.00
C ASP A 74 -13.45 -6.59 -6.86
N GLY A 75 -13.31 -7.64 -6.04
CA GLY A 75 -12.30 -7.70 -4.99
C GLY A 75 -10.88 -7.62 -5.54
N TRP A 76 -10.57 -8.36 -6.62
CA TRP A 76 -9.26 -8.31 -7.27
C TRP A 76 -8.96 -6.93 -7.87
N ARG A 77 -9.93 -6.32 -8.54
CA ARG A 77 -9.82 -4.96 -9.09
C ARG A 77 -9.52 -3.94 -8.00
N HIS A 78 -10.21 -4.06 -6.86
CA HIS A 78 -9.99 -3.18 -5.72
C HIS A 78 -8.60 -3.36 -5.08
N VAL A 79 -8.17 -4.61 -4.88
CA VAL A 79 -6.82 -4.91 -4.39
C VAL A 79 -5.75 -4.36 -5.35
N ARG A 80 -5.92 -4.58 -6.65
CA ARG A 80 -5.00 -4.05 -7.67
C ARG A 80 -4.92 -2.52 -7.60
N PHE A 81 -6.05 -1.84 -7.51
CA PHE A 81 -6.10 -0.38 -7.36
C PHE A 81 -5.33 0.09 -6.11
N MET A 82 -5.55 -0.56 -4.96
CA MET A 82 -4.81 -0.26 -3.73
C MET A 82 -3.30 -0.46 -3.90
N LEU A 83 -2.88 -1.53 -4.55
CA LEU A 83 -1.48 -1.84 -4.79
C LEU A 83 -0.81 -0.82 -5.72
N GLU A 84 -1.51 -0.37 -6.75
CA GLU A 84 -1.03 0.65 -7.68
C GLU A 84 -0.85 2.02 -6.99
N ASN A 85 -1.63 2.30 -5.95
CA ASN A 85 -1.58 3.57 -5.22
C ASN A 85 -0.73 3.55 -3.93
N ALA A 86 -0.20 2.39 -3.51
CA ALA A 86 0.66 2.28 -2.32
C ALA A 86 1.92 1.44 -2.59
N PRO A 87 2.74 1.79 -3.59
CA PRO A 87 3.89 0.98 -4.00
C PRO A 87 4.97 0.87 -2.91
N GLY A 88 5.15 1.87 -2.07
CA GLY A 88 6.15 1.86 -1.02
C GLY A 88 5.94 0.74 0.00
N TYR A 89 4.72 0.56 0.46
CA TYR A 89 4.41 -0.51 1.40
C TYR A 89 4.37 -1.89 0.76
N LEU A 90 3.98 -1.96 -0.51
CA LEU A 90 3.95 -3.23 -1.22
C LEU A 90 5.35 -3.75 -1.56
N PHE A 91 6.26 -2.87 -1.93
CA PHE A 91 7.57 -3.24 -2.43
C PHE A 91 8.71 -2.82 -1.49
N THR A 92 8.69 -1.59 -0.97
CA THR A 92 9.79 -1.07 -0.18
C THR A 92 9.89 -1.76 1.19
N ALA A 93 8.80 -1.92 1.91
CA ALA A 93 8.82 -2.57 3.22
C ALA A 93 9.26 -4.05 3.15
N PRO A 94 8.67 -4.93 2.30
CA PRO A 94 9.16 -6.30 2.17
C PRO A 94 10.57 -6.36 1.59
N GLY A 95 10.95 -5.46 0.67
CA GLY A 95 12.29 -5.38 0.14
C GLY A 95 13.33 -5.10 1.23
N LEU A 96 13.08 -4.11 2.09
CA LEU A 96 13.93 -3.80 3.24
C LEU A 96 13.99 -4.95 4.26
N ALA A 97 12.86 -5.61 4.52
CA ALA A 97 12.82 -6.77 5.42
C ALA A 97 13.70 -7.92 4.89
N MET A 98 13.62 -8.22 3.58
CA MET A 98 14.43 -9.25 2.94
C MET A 98 15.91 -8.89 2.93
N LEU A 99 16.27 -7.63 2.66
CA LEU A 99 17.64 -7.14 2.76
C LEU A 99 18.18 -7.26 4.19
N GLY A 100 17.41 -6.78 5.17
CA GLY A 100 17.77 -6.86 6.60
C GLY A 100 17.97 -8.30 7.06
N PHE A 101 17.08 -9.21 6.66
CA PHE A 101 17.22 -10.63 6.96
C PHE A 101 18.50 -11.23 6.35
N GLY A 102 18.76 -10.98 5.07
CA GLY A 102 19.96 -11.48 4.41
C GLY A 102 21.25 -10.96 5.04
N LEU A 103 21.31 -9.65 5.32
CA LEU A 103 22.44 -9.03 6.03
C LEU A 103 22.64 -9.60 7.43
N LEU A 104 21.55 -9.82 8.18
CA LEU A 104 21.62 -10.41 9.51
C LEU A 104 22.23 -11.81 9.47
N VAL A 105 21.79 -12.67 8.55
CA VAL A 105 22.31 -14.03 8.43
C VAL A 105 23.81 -14.00 8.07
N TYR A 106 24.24 -13.11 7.21
CA TYR A 106 25.66 -12.94 6.90
C TYR A 106 26.45 -12.42 8.10
N ALA A 107 25.92 -11.46 8.86
CA ALA A 107 26.57 -10.95 10.06
C ALA A 107 26.75 -12.06 11.14
N LEU A 108 25.73 -12.89 11.34
CA LEU A 108 25.81 -14.04 12.26
C LEU A 108 26.83 -15.06 11.79
N ALA A 109 26.93 -15.33 10.48
CA ALA A 109 27.91 -16.23 9.93
C ALA A 109 29.34 -15.70 10.10
N LEU A 110 29.58 -14.41 9.89
CA LEU A 110 30.89 -13.77 10.07
C LEU A 110 31.31 -13.69 11.54
N ALA A 111 30.34 -13.56 12.44
CA ALA A 111 30.59 -13.54 13.88
C ALA A 111 30.75 -14.95 14.48
N ASP A 112 30.66 -16.00 13.65
CA ASP A 112 30.70 -17.41 14.07
C ASP A 112 29.67 -17.75 15.18
N VAL A 113 28.54 -17.08 15.13
CA VAL A 113 27.44 -17.25 16.10
C VAL A 113 26.58 -18.41 15.65
N SER A 114 26.45 -19.42 16.51
CA SER A 114 25.52 -20.51 16.32
C SER A 114 24.14 -20.16 16.92
N VAL A 115 23.09 -20.27 16.12
CA VAL A 115 21.71 -20.11 16.58
C VAL A 115 21.11 -21.50 16.78
N GLY A 116 21.04 -21.92 18.05
CA GLY A 116 20.57 -23.24 18.42
C GLY A 116 21.60 -24.36 18.15
N PRO A 117 21.16 -25.62 17.95
CA PRO A 117 22.04 -26.76 17.76
C PRO A 117 22.72 -26.81 16.39
N ALA A 118 22.30 -25.93 15.45
CA ALA A 118 22.86 -25.83 14.11
C ALA A 118 23.46 -24.43 13.92
N GLY A 119 24.74 -24.39 13.52
CA GLY A 119 25.38 -23.14 13.09
C GLY A 119 24.82 -22.64 11.75
N VAL A 120 25.18 -21.42 11.38
CA VAL A 120 24.85 -20.85 10.06
C VAL A 120 25.65 -21.62 8.99
N GLY A 121 24.99 -22.58 8.34
CA GLY A 121 25.61 -23.43 7.32
C GLY A 121 25.51 -22.88 5.90
N PRO A 122 26.10 -23.57 4.91
CA PRO A 122 26.05 -23.15 3.52
C PRO A 122 24.65 -22.92 2.96
N HIS A 123 23.67 -23.72 3.35
CA HIS A 123 22.27 -23.54 2.94
C HIS A 123 21.68 -22.24 3.44
N SER A 124 21.99 -21.83 4.68
CA SER A 124 21.55 -20.54 5.23
C SER A 124 22.19 -19.38 4.47
N LEU A 125 23.43 -19.47 4.05
CA LEU A 125 24.12 -18.46 3.26
C LEU A 125 23.54 -18.34 1.85
N VAL A 126 23.17 -19.46 1.22
CA VAL A 126 22.46 -19.44 -0.07
C VAL A 126 21.09 -18.77 0.08
N ALA A 127 20.33 -19.10 1.11
CA ALA A 127 19.04 -18.46 1.38
C ALA A 127 19.19 -16.96 1.67
N ALA A 128 20.23 -16.56 2.40
CA ALA A 128 20.56 -15.17 2.66
C ALA A 128 20.91 -14.41 1.37
N SER A 129 21.71 -15.01 0.48
CA SER A 129 22.08 -14.43 -0.82
C SER A 129 20.83 -14.21 -1.67
N LEU A 130 19.95 -15.20 -1.78
CA LEU A 130 18.69 -15.08 -2.50
C LEU A 130 17.80 -13.99 -1.89
N SER A 131 17.74 -13.91 -0.57
CA SER A 131 16.99 -12.87 0.12
C SER A 131 17.52 -11.47 -0.16
N LEU A 132 18.85 -11.29 -0.22
CA LEU A 132 19.46 -10.02 -0.59
C LEU A 132 19.13 -9.62 -2.03
N ILE A 133 19.26 -10.55 -2.98
CA ILE A 133 18.95 -10.29 -4.39
C ILE A 133 17.49 -9.93 -4.57
N LEU A 134 16.58 -10.72 -4.03
CA LEU A 134 15.14 -10.48 -4.11
C LEU A 134 14.75 -9.19 -3.39
N GLY A 135 15.33 -8.92 -2.22
CA GLY A 135 15.11 -7.70 -1.47
C GLY A 135 15.53 -6.46 -2.25
N PHE A 136 16.70 -6.49 -2.87
CA PHE A 136 17.19 -5.41 -3.72
C PHE A 136 16.29 -5.19 -4.96
N GLN A 137 15.91 -6.28 -5.64
CA GLN A 137 15.00 -6.18 -6.79
C GLN A 137 13.62 -5.62 -6.41
N THR A 138 13.07 -6.09 -5.30
CA THR A 138 11.77 -5.62 -4.80
C THR A 138 11.83 -4.15 -4.40
N LEU A 139 12.90 -3.71 -3.74
CA LEU A 139 13.12 -2.32 -3.38
C LEU A 139 13.23 -1.43 -4.63
N THR A 140 14.03 -1.86 -5.61
CA THR A 140 14.19 -1.14 -6.88
C THR A 140 12.85 -1.00 -7.61
N LEU A 141 12.03 -2.06 -7.61
CA LEU A 141 10.69 -2.02 -8.19
C LEU A 141 9.79 -1.02 -7.45
N GLY A 142 9.89 -0.93 -6.12
CA GLY A 142 9.18 0.08 -5.32
C GLY A 142 9.54 1.51 -5.71
N VAL A 143 10.83 1.79 -5.88
CA VAL A 143 11.32 3.10 -6.33
C VAL A 143 10.79 3.43 -7.73
N PHE A 144 10.90 2.50 -8.68
CA PHE A 144 10.36 2.70 -10.02
C PHE A 144 8.84 2.91 -10.02
N ALA A 145 8.12 2.12 -9.24
CA ALA A 145 6.67 2.26 -9.14
C ALA A 145 6.26 3.63 -8.56
N LYS A 146 7.04 4.17 -7.61
CA LYS A 146 6.81 5.52 -7.08
C LYS A 146 7.12 6.61 -8.11
N THR A 147 8.22 6.50 -8.83
CA THR A 147 8.64 7.53 -9.80
C THR A 147 7.83 7.51 -11.10
N ALA A 148 7.37 6.33 -11.54
CA ALA A 148 6.60 6.18 -12.78
C ALA A 148 5.11 6.51 -12.64
N GLY A 149 4.59 6.63 -11.41
CA GLY A 149 3.19 6.92 -11.18
C GLY A 149 2.90 8.40 -11.03
N ASP A 150 1.61 8.71 -10.98
CA ASP A 150 1.11 10.06 -10.80
C ASP A 150 1.47 10.59 -9.39
N PRO A 151 2.29 11.64 -9.26
CA PRO A 151 2.70 12.19 -7.96
C PRO A 151 1.54 12.80 -7.16
N VAL A 152 0.45 13.19 -7.81
CA VAL A 152 -0.70 13.86 -7.18
C VAL A 152 -1.55 12.90 -6.35
N ARG A 153 -1.50 11.59 -6.62
CA ARG A 153 -2.38 10.59 -5.99
C ARG A 153 -1.72 9.70 -4.96
N ARG A 154 -0.47 9.94 -4.63
CA ARG A 154 0.27 9.04 -3.75
C ARG A 154 0.50 9.66 -2.39
N PRO A 155 0.24 8.92 -1.30
CA PRO A 155 0.60 9.37 0.03
C PRO A 155 2.11 9.58 0.10
N ASP A 156 2.52 10.55 0.90
CA ASP A 156 3.90 10.70 1.27
C ASP A 156 4.35 9.42 1.99
N ASP A 157 5.14 8.63 1.28
CA ASP A 157 5.69 7.39 1.79
C ASP A 157 7.12 7.66 2.29
N PRO A 158 7.30 7.77 3.62
CA PRO A 158 8.60 8.10 4.19
C PRO A 158 9.67 7.06 3.89
N LEU A 159 9.27 5.79 3.66
CA LEU A 159 10.20 4.71 3.37
C LEU A 159 10.80 4.83 1.96
N THR A 160 9.97 5.15 0.97
CA THR A 160 10.46 5.32 -0.39
C THR A 160 10.97 6.75 -0.62
N GLY A 161 10.49 7.74 0.14
CA GLY A 161 10.98 9.13 0.14
C GLY A 161 12.49 9.19 0.35
N LEU A 162 13.04 8.41 1.29
CA LEU A 162 14.48 8.31 1.54
C LEU A 162 15.32 7.99 0.29
N PHE A 163 14.75 7.32 -0.69
CA PHE A 163 15.44 6.92 -1.92
C PHE A 163 15.12 7.80 -3.14
N THR A 164 14.09 8.66 -3.04
CA THR A 164 13.62 9.46 -4.19
C THR A 164 13.81 10.96 -4.04
N GLU A 165 14.06 11.48 -2.84
CA GLU A 165 14.24 12.92 -2.59
C GLU A 165 15.48 13.54 -3.24
N ASN A 166 16.40 12.72 -3.76
CA ASN A 166 17.64 13.18 -4.41
C ASN A 166 17.76 12.74 -5.88
N LEU A 167 16.69 12.28 -6.51
CA LEU A 167 16.61 11.96 -7.93
C LEU A 167 15.87 13.05 -8.72
#